data_9b4f1dd8bf03f086a9535094d367442b
#
_entry.id   9b4f1dd8bf03f086a9535094d367442b
#
_cell.length_a   1.000
_cell.length_b   1.000
_cell.length_c   1.000
_cell.angle_alpha   90.00
_cell.angle_beta   90.00
_cell.angle_gamma   90.00
#
_symmetry.space_group_name_H-M   'P 1'
#
loop_
_entity.id
_entity.type
_entity.pdbx_description
1 polymer ?
#
loop_
_entity_poly.entity_id
_entity_poly.type
_entity_poly.pdbx_seq_one_letter_code
_entity_poly.pdbx_strand_id
1 'polypeptide(L)'
;MYICDVHKSSLRFHCQRFSNNSNPEFTDEEVLTIYLFCGYCQRYFNIKEIHTFAKEYLSSWFPKLPSYQTFCGRLNMLSETFKVLVETMIQSFKPKDCDSIISIVDSMPIVTCKGKNREGKVATEITSKGYCSTKNMYYYGMKLHMVGQRREGTFPFPEMITLTPASDNDLTVFKSECVPYLSGKTVLADKTYSDFSFFNESNPVKVLTPHKEIKGEPEVLKQREKAARDLFSQAVSKVRQPIESFFNWLNEKTEIQRASKVRATKGLLVHTFGKLAIALLTFVNF
;
A
#
# COMPACT_ATOMS: atom_id res chain seq x y z
N MET A 1 -13.71 -18.21 -9.03
CA MET A 1 -12.80 -18.57 -10.13
C MET A 1 -11.43 -17.86 -10.00
N TYR A 2 -11.33 -16.54 -10.05
CA TYR A 2 -10.03 -15.83 -10.03
C TYR A 2 -9.05 -16.32 -8.94
N ILE A 3 -9.49 -16.39 -7.68
CA ILE A 3 -8.61 -16.84 -6.57
C ILE A 3 -8.16 -18.29 -6.76
N CYS A 4 -9.03 -19.19 -7.22
CA CYS A 4 -8.65 -20.57 -7.48
C CYS A 4 -7.61 -20.67 -8.59
N ASP A 5 -7.73 -19.87 -9.64
CA ASP A 5 -6.79 -19.87 -10.78
C ASP A 5 -5.43 -19.31 -10.36
N VAL A 6 -5.40 -18.19 -9.64
CA VAL A 6 -4.17 -17.61 -9.09
C VAL A 6 -3.54 -18.54 -8.04
N HIS A 7 -4.36 -19.19 -7.20
CA HIS A 7 -3.84 -20.16 -6.23
C HIS A 7 -3.14 -21.31 -6.91
N LYS A 8 -3.74 -21.93 -7.93
CA LYS A 8 -3.15 -23.04 -8.69
C LYS A 8 -1.86 -22.65 -9.41
N SER A 9 -1.78 -21.42 -9.93
CA SER A 9 -0.62 -20.96 -10.68
C SER A 9 0.55 -20.51 -9.80
N SER A 10 0.30 -19.78 -8.72
CA SER A 10 1.34 -19.13 -7.93
C SER A 10 1.18 -19.25 -6.41
N LEU A 11 -0.01 -18.97 -5.84
CA LEU A 11 -0.15 -18.80 -4.40
C LEU A 11 0.04 -20.09 -3.61
N ARG A 12 -0.21 -21.27 -4.18
CA ARG A 12 -0.05 -22.57 -3.51
C ARG A 12 1.34 -22.75 -2.92
N PHE A 13 2.37 -22.18 -3.51
CA PHE A 13 3.75 -22.26 -3.01
C PHE A 13 3.97 -21.41 -1.75
N HIS A 14 3.14 -20.40 -1.54
CA HIS A 14 3.14 -19.50 -0.37
C HIS A 14 2.13 -19.89 0.70
N CYS A 15 1.25 -20.87 0.40
CA CYS A 15 0.25 -21.41 1.31
C CYS A 15 0.72 -22.68 2.04
N GLN A 16 1.99 -23.03 1.99
CA GLN A 16 2.51 -24.28 2.53
C GLN A 16 2.21 -24.42 4.03
N ARG A 17 1.78 -25.63 4.41
CA ARG A 17 1.52 -26.01 5.78
C ARG A 17 2.64 -26.92 6.27
N PHE A 18 3.43 -26.44 7.23
CA PHE A 18 4.44 -27.24 7.88
C PHE A 18 3.81 -28.08 9.01
N SER A 19 2.86 -28.94 8.66
CA SER A 19 2.16 -29.83 9.59
C SER A 19 1.78 -31.12 8.91
N ASN A 20 1.49 -32.16 9.70
CA ASN A 20 1.06 -33.45 9.19
C ASN A 20 -0.34 -33.43 8.53
N ASN A 21 -1.07 -32.32 8.64
CA ASN A 21 -2.37 -32.14 7.99
C ASN A 21 -2.18 -31.53 6.59
N SER A 22 -1.82 -32.37 5.63
CA SER A 22 -1.63 -31.97 4.22
C SER A 22 -2.93 -31.73 3.46
N ASN A 23 -4.04 -32.34 3.89
CA ASN A 23 -5.37 -32.20 3.26
C ASN A 23 -6.37 -31.59 4.25
N PRO A 24 -6.38 -30.27 4.42
CA PRO A 24 -7.34 -29.62 5.31
C PRO A 24 -8.76 -29.72 4.78
N GLU A 25 -9.74 -29.96 5.64
CA GLU A 25 -11.16 -29.93 5.26
C GLU A 25 -11.62 -28.53 4.80
N PHE A 26 -10.96 -27.49 5.28
CA PHE A 26 -11.20 -26.09 4.88
C PHE A 26 -9.89 -25.53 4.31
N THR A 27 -9.91 -25.21 3.03
CA THR A 27 -8.72 -24.90 2.24
C THR A 27 -8.31 -23.42 2.36
N ASP A 28 -7.10 -23.10 1.94
CA ASP A 28 -6.60 -21.73 1.94
C ASP A 28 -7.27 -20.86 0.87
N GLU A 29 -7.67 -21.49 -0.24
CA GLU A 29 -8.50 -20.84 -1.27
C GLU A 29 -9.84 -20.37 -0.70
N GLU A 30 -10.47 -21.19 0.15
CA GLU A 30 -11.73 -20.83 0.82
C GLU A 30 -11.52 -19.68 1.81
N VAL A 31 -10.42 -19.69 2.60
CA VAL A 31 -10.08 -18.59 3.51
C VAL A 31 -9.90 -17.27 2.74
N LEU A 32 -9.10 -17.29 1.67
CA LEU A 32 -8.84 -16.13 0.83
C LEU A 32 -10.12 -15.64 0.15
N THR A 33 -10.92 -16.57 -0.39
CA THR A 33 -12.17 -16.25 -1.08
C THR A 33 -13.17 -15.57 -0.15
N ILE A 34 -13.40 -16.11 1.05
CA ILE A 34 -14.32 -15.51 2.03
C ILE A 34 -13.85 -14.12 2.43
N TYR A 35 -12.54 -13.97 2.75
CA TYR A 35 -12.00 -12.68 3.16
C TYR A 35 -12.18 -11.61 2.07
N LEU A 36 -11.79 -11.93 0.84
CA LEU A 36 -11.87 -10.99 -0.28
C LEU A 36 -13.31 -10.71 -0.69
N PHE A 37 -14.17 -11.72 -0.74
CA PHE A 37 -15.59 -11.55 -1.05
C PHE A 37 -16.30 -10.65 -0.03
N CYS A 38 -16.11 -10.92 1.26
CA CYS A 38 -16.73 -10.10 2.30
C CYS A 38 -16.21 -8.66 2.28
N GLY A 39 -14.90 -8.46 2.06
CA GLY A 39 -14.32 -7.12 1.93
C GLY A 39 -14.81 -6.37 0.69
N TYR A 40 -14.87 -7.04 -0.45
CA TYR A 40 -15.27 -6.46 -1.73
C TYR A 40 -16.78 -6.20 -1.81
N CYS A 41 -17.62 -7.23 -1.52
CA CYS A 41 -19.06 -7.13 -1.71
C CYS A 41 -19.80 -6.50 -0.52
N GLN A 42 -19.33 -6.77 0.71
CA GLN A 42 -20.03 -6.37 1.94
C GLN A 42 -19.33 -5.23 2.69
N ARG A 43 -18.11 -4.88 2.28
CA ARG A 43 -17.26 -3.90 2.99
C ARG A 43 -17.00 -4.26 4.46
N TYR A 44 -16.94 -5.57 4.76
CA TYR A 44 -16.54 -6.05 6.08
C TYR A 44 -15.03 -6.16 6.17
N PHE A 45 -14.44 -5.46 7.14
CA PHE A 45 -12.98 -5.45 7.37
C PHE A 45 -12.59 -5.98 8.75
N ASN A 46 -13.57 -6.30 9.57
CA ASN A 46 -13.36 -6.95 10.86
C ASN A 46 -13.49 -8.47 10.67
N ILE A 47 -12.45 -9.23 11.01
CA ILE A 47 -12.41 -10.69 10.80
C ILE A 47 -13.59 -11.40 11.50
N LYS A 48 -14.04 -10.89 12.67
CA LYS A 48 -15.19 -11.45 13.36
C LYS A 48 -16.48 -11.27 12.56
N GLU A 49 -16.68 -10.10 11.98
CA GLU A 49 -17.86 -9.81 11.12
C GLU A 49 -17.81 -10.67 9.85
N ILE A 50 -16.65 -10.80 9.22
CA ILE A 50 -16.44 -11.67 8.06
C ILE A 50 -16.82 -13.12 8.39
N HIS A 51 -16.31 -13.66 9.51
CA HIS A 51 -16.61 -15.02 9.92
C HIS A 51 -18.10 -15.22 10.26
N THR A 52 -18.71 -14.26 10.96
CA THR A 52 -20.16 -14.31 11.29
C THR A 52 -20.98 -14.30 10.02
N PHE A 53 -20.70 -13.39 9.09
CA PHE A 53 -21.39 -13.33 7.80
C PHE A 53 -21.23 -14.65 7.00
N ALA A 54 -20.01 -15.19 6.94
CA ALA A 54 -19.77 -16.46 6.25
C ALA A 54 -20.55 -17.61 6.87
N LYS A 55 -20.64 -17.66 8.20
CA LYS A 55 -21.43 -18.68 8.92
C LYS A 55 -22.93 -18.58 8.66
N GLU A 56 -23.46 -17.35 8.61
CA GLU A 56 -24.90 -17.11 8.48
C GLU A 56 -25.39 -17.20 7.02
N TYR A 57 -24.61 -16.69 6.06
CA TYR A 57 -25.07 -16.51 4.69
C TYR A 57 -24.32 -17.35 3.65
N LEU A 58 -23.13 -17.86 3.96
CA LEU A 58 -22.31 -18.62 3.01
C LEU A 58 -22.13 -20.08 3.41
N SER A 59 -22.86 -20.58 4.41
CA SER A 59 -22.72 -21.96 4.93
C SER A 59 -23.00 -23.05 3.88
N SER A 60 -23.89 -22.79 2.92
CA SER A 60 -24.15 -23.71 1.80
C SER A 60 -22.98 -23.83 0.82
N TRP A 61 -22.19 -22.76 0.69
CA TRP A 61 -21.01 -22.73 -0.19
C TRP A 61 -19.74 -23.20 0.54
N PHE A 62 -19.71 -23.00 1.85
CA PHE A 62 -18.56 -23.34 2.72
C PHE A 62 -19.04 -24.18 3.92
N PRO A 63 -19.51 -25.43 3.69
CA PRO A 63 -20.11 -26.27 4.75
C PRO A 63 -19.12 -26.69 5.83
N LYS A 64 -17.81 -26.61 5.56
CA LYS A 64 -16.72 -26.97 6.49
C LYS A 64 -16.07 -25.76 7.13
N LEU A 65 -16.77 -24.59 7.18
CA LEU A 65 -16.23 -23.37 7.83
C LEU A 65 -15.81 -23.69 9.27
N PRO A 66 -14.52 -23.47 9.63
CA PRO A 66 -14.02 -23.77 10.96
C PRO A 66 -14.47 -22.75 12.01
N SER A 67 -14.07 -22.97 13.28
CA SER A 67 -14.30 -21.98 14.33
C SER A 67 -13.61 -20.64 13.98
N TYR A 68 -14.11 -19.54 14.56
CA TYR A 68 -13.52 -18.21 14.38
C TYR A 68 -12.01 -18.17 14.69
N GLN A 69 -11.60 -18.85 15.78
CA GLN A 69 -10.20 -18.90 16.19
C GLN A 69 -9.33 -19.56 15.13
N THR A 70 -9.79 -20.72 14.60
CA THR A 70 -9.07 -21.46 13.55
C THR A 70 -9.03 -20.64 12.26
N PHE A 71 -10.15 -20.05 11.85
CA PHE A 71 -10.22 -19.17 10.68
C PHE A 71 -9.26 -17.97 10.79
N CYS A 72 -9.32 -17.24 11.91
CA CYS A 72 -8.46 -16.09 12.18
C CYS A 72 -6.97 -16.48 12.25
N GLY A 73 -6.66 -17.60 12.90
CA GLY A 73 -5.30 -18.13 12.98
C GLY A 73 -4.76 -18.47 11.58
N ARG A 74 -5.55 -19.17 10.77
CA ARG A 74 -5.13 -19.52 9.41
C ARG A 74 -5.00 -18.29 8.50
N LEU A 75 -5.93 -17.35 8.56
CA LEU A 75 -5.86 -16.09 7.82
C LEU A 75 -4.55 -15.34 8.11
N ASN A 76 -4.15 -15.26 9.38
CA ASN A 76 -2.88 -14.62 9.75
C ASN A 76 -1.65 -15.36 9.19
N MET A 77 -1.72 -16.68 9.07
CA MET A 77 -0.61 -17.47 8.46
C MET A 77 -0.46 -17.22 6.97
N LEU A 78 -1.50 -16.69 6.30
CA LEU A 78 -1.49 -16.34 4.88
C LEU A 78 -0.97 -14.91 4.60
N SER A 79 -0.30 -14.27 5.54
CA SER A 79 0.20 -12.89 5.39
C SER A 79 1.09 -12.71 4.15
N GLU A 80 2.06 -13.61 3.92
CA GLU A 80 2.93 -13.58 2.74
C GLU A 80 2.16 -13.91 1.45
N THR A 81 1.17 -14.79 1.55
CA THR A 81 0.29 -15.11 0.42
C THR A 81 -0.48 -13.88 -0.06
N PHE A 82 -0.97 -13.03 0.86
CA PHE A 82 -1.62 -11.77 0.49
C PHE A 82 -0.66 -10.78 -0.17
N LYS A 83 0.61 -10.74 0.24
CA LYS A 83 1.63 -9.92 -0.43
C LYS A 83 1.82 -10.36 -1.88
N VAL A 84 2.07 -11.64 -2.09
CA VAL A 84 2.22 -12.22 -3.45
C VAL A 84 0.97 -12.04 -4.29
N LEU A 85 -0.22 -12.17 -3.68
CA LEU A 85 -1.49 -11.89 -4.37
C LEU A 85 -1.56 -10.45 -4.88
N VAL A 86 -1.21 -9.47 -4.04
CA VAL A 86 -1.19 -8.05 -4.44
C VAL A 86 -0.20 -7.82 -5.58
N GLU A 87 1.01 -8.38 -5.51
CA GLU A 87 2.02 -8.29 -6.58
C GLU A 87 1.50 -8.89 -7.89
N THR A 88 0.86 -10.07 -7.81
CA THR A 88 0.24 -10.72 -8.97
C THR A 88 -0.89 -9.87 -9.57
N MET A 89 -1.73 -9.27 -8.71
CA MET A 89 -2.83 -8.40 -9.14
C MET A 89 -2.31 -7.12 -9.82
N ILE A 90 -1.27 -6.50 -9.28
CA ILE A 90 -0.63 -5.32 -9.90
C ILE A 90 -0.16 -5.65 -11.31
N GLN A 91 0.44 -6.81 -11.51
CA GLN A 91 0.91 -7.25 -12.84
C GLN A 91 -0.26 -7.58 -13.79
N SER A 92 -1.25 -8.33 -13.29
CA SER A 92 -2.35 -8.86 -14.11
C SER A 92 -3.41 -7.81 -14.45
N PHE A 93 -3.60 -6.83 -13.57
CA PHE A 93 -4.68 -5.84 -13.69
C PHE A 93 -4.23 -4.50 -14.26
N LYS A 94 -2.98 -4.40 -14.70
CA LYS A 94 -2.43 -3.16 -15.25
C LYS A 94 -3.26 -2.64 -16.42
N PRO A 95 -3.87 -1.45 -16.30
CA PRO A 95 -4.63 -0.83 -17.39
C PRO A 95 -3.73 -0.44 -18.58
N LYS A 96 -4.29 -0.47 -19.78
CA LYS A 96 -3.55 -0.13 -21.00
C LYS A 96 -3.19 1.35 -21.11
N ASP A 97 -3.90 2.22 -20.41
CA ASP A 97 -3.73 3.69 -20.38
C ASP A 97 -2.66 4.15 -19.37
N CYS A 98 -1.92 3.22 -18.77
CA CYS A 98 -0.80 3.54 -17.91
C CYS A 98 0.37 4.11 -18.71
N ASP A 99 0.87 5.28 -18.27
CA ASP A 99 2.08 5.88 -18.84
C ASP A 99 3.30 5.01 -18.49
N SER A 100 4.07 4.62 -19.49
CA SER A 100 5.24 3.78 -19.30
C SER A 100 6.46 4.55 -18.80
N ILE A 101 6.47 5.89 -18.96
CA ILE A 101 7.62 6.76 -18.68
C ILE A 101 7.40 7.57 -17.40
N ILE A 102 6.14 7.95 -17.11
CA ILE A 102 5.84 8.84 -15.98
C ILE A 102 5.23 8.04 -14.84
N SER A 103 5.88 8.12 -13.68
CA SER A 103 5.39 7.56 -12.42
C SER A 103 5.28 8.65 -11.35
N ILE A 104 4.49 8.39 -10.33
CA ILE A 104 4.25 9.28 -9.19
C ILE A 104 4.57 8.51 -7.93
N VAL A 105 5.28 9.10 -6.98
CA VAL A 105 5.60 8.48 -5.68
C VAL A 105 5.05 9.28 -4.52
N ASP A 106 4.52 8.58 -3.54
CA ASP A 106 4.13 9.15 -2.25
C ASP A 106 4.01 8.04 -1.19
N SER A 107 3.84 8.42 0.08
CA SER A 107 3.64 7.50 1.20
C SER A 107 2.42 7.85 2.04
N MET A 108 1.84 6.84 2.69
CA MET A 108 0.73 7.03 3.62
C MET A 108 0.94 6.25 4.92
N PRO A 109 0.51 6.79 6.10
CA PRO A 109 0.64 6.10 7.37
C PRO A 109 -0.38 4.97 7.54
N ILE A 110 0.06 3.85 8.11
CA ILE A 110 -0.79 2.78 8.66
C ILE A 110 -0.63 2.79 10.17
N VAL A 111 -1.69 3.19 10.88
CA VAL A 111 -1.64 3.56 12.28
C VAL A 111 -2.13 2.42 13.18
N THR A 112 -1.24 1.84 13.98
CA THR A 112 -1.59 0.86 15.01
C THR A 112 -1.99 1.53 16.33
N CYS A 113 -1.34 2.65 16.67
CA CYS A 113 -1.63 3.42 17.86
C CYS A 113 -1.37 4.91 17.62
N LYS A 114 -2.24 5.78 18.17
CA LYS A 114 -2.03 7.23 18.16
C LYS A 114 -1.47 7.69 19.50
N GLY A 115 -0.60 8.70 19.48
CA GLY A 115 -0.20 9.42 20.66
C GLY A 115 1.28 9.76 20.75
N LYS A 116 1.55 10.95 21.30
CA LYS A 116 2.92 11.47 21.49
C LYS A 116 3.66 10.73 22.59
N ASN A 117 2.95 10.45 23.70
CA ASN A 117 3.53 9.96 24.96
C ASN A 117 3.21 8.48 25.23
N ARG A 118 2.72 7.74 24.24
CA ARG A 118 2.46 6.31 24.34
C ARG A 118 3.49 5.55 23.54
N GLU A 119 3.77 4.34 23.97
CA GLU A 119 4.60 3.39 23.22
C GLU A 119 3.70 2.34 22.57
N GLY A 120 3.88 2.13 21.27
CA GLY A 120 3.17 1.08 20.55
C GLY A 120 3.80 -0.27 20.85
N LYS A 121 2.98 -1.26 21.22
CA LYS A 121 3.44 -2.63 21.58
C LYS A 121 3.03 -3.67 20.53
N VAL A 122 2.50 -3.23 19.39
CA VAL A 122 2.00 -4.13 18.35
C VAL A 122 3.00 -4.21 17.22
N ALA A 123 3.40 -5.43 16.86
CA ALA A 123 4.29 -5.70 15.72
C ALA A 123 5.58 -4.86 15.76
N THR A 124 6.24 -4.81 16.92
CA THR A 124 7.40 -3.93 17.21
C THR A 124 8.59 -4.19 16.29
N GLU A 125 8.68 -5.38 15.71
CA GLU A 125 9.68 -5.78 14.75
C GLU A 125 9.54 -5.08 13.36
N ILE A 126 8.34 -4.58 13.02
CA ILE A 126 8.07 -3.89 11.74
C ILE A 126 7.40 -2.53 11.93
N THR A 127 7.15 -2.11 13.17
CA THR A 127 6.53 -0.81 13.46
C THR A 127 7.43 0.07 14.29
N SER A 128 7.30 1.36 14.10
CA SER A 128 8.02 2.36 14.90
C SER A 128 7.17 3.61 15.10
N LYS A 129 7.73 4.57 15.86
CA LYS A 129 7.11 5.88 16.07
C LYS A 129 7.44 6.81 14.91
N GLY A 130 6.42 7.32 14.24
CA GLY A 130 6.52 8.31 13.19
C GLY A 130 5.70 9.57 13.48
N TYR A 131 5.91 10.57 12.65
CA TYR A 131 5.12 11.81 12.65
C TYR A 131 4.46 12.02 11.29
N CYS A 132 3.17 12.25 11.31
CA CYS A 132 2.40 12.59 10.11
C CYS A 132 2.16 14.10 10.07
N SER A 133 2.86 14.81 9.18
CA SER A 133 2.78 16.27 9.03
C SER A 133 1.37 16.73 8.63
N THR A 134 0.77 16.06 7.67
CA THR A 134 -0.58 16.39 7.16
C THR A 134 -1.65 16.32 8.25
N LYS A 135 -1.52 15.38 9.21
CA LYS A 135 -2.46 15.20 10.33
C LYS A 135 -1.95 15.80 11.62
N ASN A 136 -0.79 16.43 11.64
CA ASN A 136 -0.11 17.00 12.81
C ASN A 136 -0.13 16.06 14.02
N MET A 137 0.24 14.79 13.81
CA MET A 137 0.15 13.78 14.87
C MET A 137 1.32 12.81 14.90
N TYR A 138 1.74 12.43 16.11
CA TYR A 138 2.60 11.28 16.32
C TYR A 138 1.77 9.99 16.31
N TYR A 139 2.33 8.94 15.71
CA TYR A 139 1.71 7.62 15.66
C TYR A 139 2.75 6.52 15.73
N TYR A 140 2.31 5.33 16.10
CA TYR A 140 3.05 4.09 15.91
C TYR A 140 2.43 3.31 14.77
N GLY A 141 3.26 2.70 13.96
CA GLY A 141 2.79 1.95 12.81
C GLY A 141 3.83 1.78 11.73
N MET A 142 3.35 1.72 10.52
CA MET A 142 4.14 1.60 9.30
C MET A 142 3.81 2.75 8.34
N LYS A 143 4.63 2.87 7.30
CA LYS A 143 4.32 3.63 6.09
C LYS A 143 4.13 2.67 4.92
N LEU A 144 3.10 2.92 4.16
CA LEU A 144 2.89 2.35 2.84
C LEU A 144 3.47 3.33 1.82
N HIS A 145 4.56 2.95 1.16
CA HIS A 145 5.11 3.69 0.02
C HIS A 145 4.55 3.10 -1.26
N MET A 146 4.13 3.95 -2.17
CA MET A 146 3.63 3.55 -3.47
C MET A 146 4.30 4.34 -4.57
N VAL A 147 4.79 3.64 -5.57
CA VAL A 147 5.06 4.20 -6.89
C VAL A 147 3.90 3.78 -7.78
N GLY A 148 3.26 4.75 -8.43
CA GLY A 148 2.15 4.48 -9.33
C GLY A 148 2.42 5.05 -10.72
N GLN A 149 2.09 4.30 -11.77
CA GLN A 149 2.15 4.79 -13.14
C GLN A 149 1.05 5.84 -13.34
N ARG A 150 1.44 6.97 -13.92
CA ARG A 150 0.49 8.02 -14.26
C ARG A 150 -0.56 7.51 -15.23
N ARG A 151 -1.80 7.94 -15.00
CA ARG A 151 -2.92 7.78 -15.92
C ARG A 151 -3.59 9.13 -16.08
N GLU A 152 -4.00 9.49 -17.27
CA GLU A 152 -4.61 10.80 -17.51
C GLU A 152 -6.07 10.83 -17.02
N GLY A 153 -6.43 11.89 -16.30
CA GLY A 153 -7.80 12.11 -15.82
C GLY A 153 -8.30 11.15 -14.73
N THR A 154 -7.44 10.26 -14.22
CA THR A 154 -7.83 9.27 -13.19
C THR A 154 -6.70 8.99 -12.20
N PHE A 155 -6.92 8.05 -11.26
CA PHE A 155 -5.92 7.63 -10.28
C PHE A 155 -4.72 6.93 -10.94
N PRO A 156 -3.50 7.14 -10.44
CA PRO A 156 -2.35 6.35 -10.85
C PRO A 156 -2.58 4.86 -10.51
N PHE A 157 -2.10 3.99 -11.36
CA PHE A 157 -2.14 2.55 -11.07
C PHE A 157 -0.87 2.13 -10.32
N PRO A 158 -0.98 1.40 -9.20
CA PRO A 158 0.18 0.93 -8.45
C PRO A 158 1.15 0.14 -9.32
N GLU A 159 2.42 0.46 -9.25
CA GLU A 159 3.51 -0.25 -9.90
C GLU A 159 4.39 -0.96 -8.88
N MET A 160 4.66 -0.29 -7.78
CA MET A 160 5.42 -0.81 -6.65
C MET A 160 4.77 -0.39 -5.34
N ILE A 161 4.77 -1.32 -4.38
CA ILE A 161 4.29 -1.09 -3.02
C ILE A 161 5.33 -1.63 -2.05
N THR A 162 5.78 -0.78 -1.13
CA THR A 162 6.73 -1.14 -0.08
C THR A 162 6.20 -0.72 1.29
N LEU A 163 6.45 -1.52 2.31
CA LEU A 163 6.07 -1.24 3.70
C LEU A 163 7.33 -1.05 4.53
N THR A 164 7.40 0.05 5.29
CA THR A 164 8.52 0.32 6.19
C THR A 164 8.02 0.77 7.57
N PRO A 165 8.85 0.67 8.62
CA PRO A 165 8.54 1.28 9.90
C PRO A 165 8.26 2.79 9.77
N ALA A 166 7.36 3.33 10.60
CA ALA A 166 6.92 4.73 10.49
C ALA A 166 8.03 5.77 10.66
N SER A 167 9.17 5.42 11.28
CA SER A 167 10.34 6.29 11.45
C SER A 167 11.17 6.46 10.19
N ASP A 168 11.05 5.55 9.23
CA ASP A 168 11.93 5.53 8.07
C ASP A 168 11.71 6.77 7.19
N ASN A 169 12.80 7.30 6.66
CA ASN A 169 12.75 8.47 5.81
C ASN A 169 12.29 8.09 4.41
N ASP A 170 11.26 8.79 3.89
CA ASP A 170 10.64 8.48 2.59
C ASP A 170 11.63 8.55 1.42
N LEU A 171 12.54 9.53 1.43
CA LEU A 171 13.58 9.67 0.40
C LEU A 171 14.57 8.50 0.44
N THR A 172 15.00 8.10 1.64
CA THR A 172 15.93 6.98 1.81
C THR A 172 15.31 5.68 1.30
N VAL A 173 14.06 5.40 1.68
CA VAL A 173 13.31 4.23 1.20
C VAL A 173 13.14 4.27 -0.32
N PHE A 174 12.78 5.42 -0.88
CA PHE A 174 12.63 5.57 -2.31
C PHE A 174 13.92 5.26 -3.07
N LYS A 175 15.06 5.76 -2.57
CA LYS A 175 16.38 5.51 -3.17
C LYS A 175 16.78 4.04 -3.13
N SER A 176 16.58 3.36 -1.99
CA SER A 176 17.01 1.97 -1.81
C SER A 176 16.06 0.96 -2.46
N GLU A 177 14.74 1.16 -2.29
CA GLU A 177 13.74 0.16 -2.65
C GLU A 177 13.10 0.38 -4.02
N CYS A 178 13.02 1.65 -4.49
CA CYS A 178 12.27 1.94 -5.71
C CYS A 178 13.16 2.29 -6.90
N VAL A 179 14.13 3.18 -6.72
CA VAL A 179 14.99 3.70 -7.80
C VAL A 179 15.64 2.59 -8.64
N PRO A 180 16.13 1.46 -8.08
CA PRO A 180 16.74 0.38 -8.88
C PRO A 180 15.83 -0.20 -9.97
N TYR A 181 14.52 -0.08 -9.80
CA TYR A 181 13.50 -0.65 -10.71
C TYR A 181 12.86 0.39 -11.64
N LEU A 182 13.25 1.67 -11.55
CA LEU A 182 12.62 2.78 -12.27
C LEU A 182 13.50 3.38 -13.37
N SER A 183 14.52 2.63 -13.83
CA SER A 183 15.43 3.11 -14.88
C SER A 183 14.68 3.63 -16.11
N GLY A 184 15.08 4.78 -16.63
CA GLY A 184 14.47 5.45 -17.78
C GLY A 184 13.16 6.19 -17.49
N LYS A 185 12.69 6.22 -16.23
CA LYS A 185 11.45 6.90 -15.86
C LYS A 185 11.66 8.30 -15.31
N THR A 186 10.63 9.13 -15.49
CA THR A 186 10.45 10.40 -14.80
C THR A 186 9.46 10.19 -13.65
N VAL A 187 9.89 10.46 -12.43
CA VAL A 187 9.08 10.31 -11.21
C VAL A 187 8.72 11.67 -10.65
N LEU A 188 7.43 11.94 -10.48
CA LEU A 188 6.94 13.14 -9.80
C LEU A 188 6.72 12.82 -8.31
N ALA A 189 7.27 13.67 -7.45
CA ALA A 189 7.27 13.46 -6.02
C ALA A 189 7.04 14.76 -5.23
N ASP A 190 6.82 14.66 -3.92
CA ASP A 190 6.78 15.81 -3.02
C ASP A 190 8.19 16.38 -2.78
N LYS A 191 8.26 17.59 -2.22
CA LYS A 191 9.50 18.28 -1.83
C LYS A 191 10.42 17.45 -0.94
N THR A 192 9.89 16.53 -0.17
CA THR A 192 10.66 15.63 0.71
C THR A 192 11.56 14.66 -0.07
N TYR A 193 11.24 14.37 -1.33
CA TYR A 193 12.02 13.50 -2.21
C TYR A 193 13.13 14.25 -2.98
N SER A 194 13.31 15.54 -2.73
CA SER A 194 14.32 16.37 -3.42
C SER A 194 15.72 16.05 -2.95
N ASP A 195 16.56 15.57 -3.86
CA ASP A 195 18.01 15.40 -3.68
C ASP A 195 18.73 15.57 -5.02
N PHE A 196 19.17 16.78 -5.31
CA PHE A 196 19.81 17.13 -6.57
C PHE A 196 21.19 16.47 -6.74
N SER A 197 21.86 16.12 -5.64
CA SER A 197 23.18 15.46 -5.71
C SER A 197 23.05 14.01 -6.15
N PHE A 198 22.00 13.33 -5.72
CA PHE A 198 21.74 11.95 -6.08
C PHE A 198 21.03 11.83 -7.43
N PHE A 199 20.01 12.66 -7.70
CA PHE A 199 19.25 12.67 -8.95
C PHE A 199 19.84 13.66 -9.97
N ASN A 200 21.15 13.54 -10.22
CA ASN A 200 21.86 14.32 -11.23
C ASN A 200 21.67 13.72 -12.64
N GLU A 201 22.28 14.33 -13.65
CA GLU A 201 22.15 13.88 -15.06
C GLU A 201 22.66 12.46 -15.32
N SER A 202 23.51 11.92 -14.46
CA SER A 202 24.01 10.55 -14.55
C SER A 202 23.05 9.51 -13.97
N ASN A 203 22.02 9.95 -13.21
CA ASN A 203 21.05 9.01 -12.64
C ASN A 203 20.05 8.55 -13.71
N PRO A 204 19.80 7.25 -13.85
CA PRO A 204 18.84 6.73 -14.83
C PRO A 204 17.38 7.11 -14.53
N VAL A 205 17.09 7.62 -13.34
CA VAL A 205 15.76 8.07 -12.90
C VAL A 205 15.75 9.57 -12.74
N LYS A 206 14.86 10.24 -13.47
CA LYS A 206 14.65 11.68 -13.33
C LYS A 206 13.57 11.94 -12.27
N VAL A 207 13.89 12.69 -11.22
CA VAL A 207 12.92 13.04 -10.17
C VAL A 207 12.55 14.52 -10.29
N LEU A 208 11.25 14.79 -10.40
CA LEU A 208 10.69 16.13 -10.44
C LEU A 208 9.92 16.40 -9.15
N THR A 209 10.38 17.39 -8.40
CA THR A 209 9.71 17.86 -7.17
C THR A 209 9.37 19.33 -7.28
N PRO A 210 8.33 19.84 -6.60
CA PRO A 210 8.13 21.27 -6.46
C PRO A 210 9.40 21.93 -5.92
N HIS A 211 9.66 23.18 -6.33
CA HIS A 211 10.85 23.90 -5.93
C HIS A 211 10.94 23.98 -4.40
N LYS A 212 12.11 23.62 -3.86
CA LYS A 212 12.45 23.76 -2.45
C LYS A 212 13.29 25.02 -2.26
N GLU A 213 12.87 25.93 -1.39
CA GLU A 213 13.66 27.13 -1.08
C GLU A 213 15.05 26.76 -0.59
N ILE A 214 16.05 27.46 -1.14
CA ILE A 214 17.46 27.30 -0.76
C ILE A 214 17.75 28.33 0.32
N LYS A 215 18.16 27.85 1.51
CA LYS A 215 18.53 28.72 2.61
C LYS A 215 19.77 29.56 2.26
N GLY A 216 19.68 30.90 2.39
CA GLY A 216 20.78 31.80 2.07
C GLY A 216 20.86 32.22 0.61
N GLU A 217 19.88 31.87 -0.23
CA GLU A 217 19.82 32.33 -1.62
C GLU A 217 19.60 33.86 -1.66
N PRO A 218 20.35 34.62 -2.51
CA PRO A 218 20.19 36.06 -2.67
C PRO A 218 18.78 36.45 -3.09
N GLU A 219 18.19 37.45 -2.45
CA GLU A 219 16.80 37.88 -2.69
C GLU A 219 16.55 38.29 -4.15
N VAL A 220 17.55 38.90 -4.80
CA VAL A 220 17.47 39.27 -6.22
C VAL A 220 17.27 38.07 -7.15
N LEU A 221 17.95 36.93 -6.86
CA LEU A 221 17.80 35.70 -7.61
C LEU A 221 16.43 35.05 -7.34
N LYS A 222 15.99 35.06 -6.07
CA LYS A 222 14.64 34.56 -5.72
C LYS A 222 13.56 35.29 -6.47
N GLN A 223 13.60 36.63 -6.50
CA GLN A 223 12.61 37.46 -7.18
C GLN A 223 12.63 37.24 -8.69
N ARG A 224 13.83 37.16 -9.28
CA ARG A 224 14.02 36.94 -10.70
C ARG A 224 13.41 35.61 -11.18
N GLU A 225 13.59 34.54 -10.42
CA GLU A 225 13.19 33.20 -10.81
C GLU A 225 11.83 32.78 -10.24
N LYS A 226 11.24 33.59 -9.37
CA LYS A 226 10.01 33.26 -8.63
C LYS A 226 8.89 32.76 -9.54
N ALA A 227 8.56 33.50 -10.60
CA ALA A 227 7.46 33.15 -11.49
C ALA A 227 7.68 31.79 -12.19
N ALA A 228 8.90 31.53 -12.66
CA ALA A 228 9.24 30.26 -13.30
C ALA A 228 9.20 29.08 -12.30
N ARG A 229 9.72 29.29 -11.08
CA ARG A 229 9.71 28.28 -10.00
C ARG A 229 8.30 27.99 -9.52
N ASP A 230 7.46 29.01 -9.39
CA ASP A 230 6.05 28.85 -8.99
C ASP A 230 5.26 28.10 -10.08
N LEU A 231 5.42 28.45 -11.34
CA LEU A 231 4.79 27.76 -12.45
C LEU A 231 5.21 26.28 -12.54
N PHE A 232 6.50 26.00 -12.42
CA PHE A 232 7.04 24.65 -12.40
C PHE A 232 6.48 23.85 -11.20
N SER A 233 6.47 24.44 -10.02
CA SER A 233 5.95 23.82 -8.81
C SER A 233 4.47 23.48 -8.91
N GLN A 234 3.68 24.38 -9.51
CA GLN A 234 2.27 24.15 -9.77
C GLN A 234 2.06 23.01 -10.78
N ALA A 235 2.84 22.97 -11.87
CA ALA A 235 2.76 21.90 -12.86
C ALA A 235 3.08 20.53 -12.25
N VAL A 236 4.16 20.42 -11.49
CA VAL A 236 4.53 19.17 -10.79
C VAL A 236 3.45 18.76 -9.80
N SER A 237 2.96 19.69 -8.98
CA SER A 237 1.92 19.42 -7.99
C SER A 237 0.62 18.96 -8.63
N LYS A 238 0.21 19.56 -9.74
CA LYS A 238 -1.01 19.18 -10.48
C LYS A 238 -0.94 17.74 -10.99
N VAL A 239 0.20 17.31 -11.53
CA VAL A 239 0.38 15.94 -12.02
C VAL A 239 0.48 14.95 -10.87
N ARG A 240 1.01 15.35 -9.70
CA ARG A 240 1.16 14.51 -8.51
C ARG A 240 -0.14 14.34 -7.71
N GLN A 241 -1.01 15.34 -7.69
CA GLN A 241 -2.25 15.34 -6.88
C GLN A 241 -3.09 14.04 -6.97
N PRO A 242 -3.23 13.37 -8.13
CA PRO A 242 -3.99 12.12 -8.22
C PRO A 242 -3.54 11.00 -7.26
N ILE A 243 -2.27 10.96 -6.79
CA ILE A 243 -1.83 9.95 -5.82
C ILE A 243 -2.41 10.21 -4.43
N GLU A 244 -2.55 11.46 -4.03
CA GLU A 244 -3.22 11.83 -2.76
C GLU A 244 -4.69 11.45 -2.80
N SER A 245 -5.34 11.70 -3.95
CA SER A 245 -6.73 11.31 -4.18
C SER A 245 -6.88 9.78 -4.17
N PHE A 246 -5.93 9.04 -4.75
CA PHE A 246 -5.89 7.58 -4.67
C PHE A 246 -5.78 7.09 -3.21
N PHE A 247 -4.89 7.66 -2.40
CA PHE A 247 -4.75 7.28 -1.00
C PHE A 247 -6.01 7.59 -0.17
N ASN A 248 -6.67 8.71 -0.45
CA ASN A 248 -7.94 9.03 0.18
C ASN A 248 -9.02 8.03 -0.21
N TRP A 249 -9.15 7.70 -1.49
CA TRP A 249 -10.06 6.68 -2.01
C TRP A 249 -9.76 5.31 -1.39
N LEU A 250 -8.48 4.90 -1.36
CA LEU A 250 -8.05 3.63 -0.76
C LEU A 250 -8.44 3.54 0.71
N ASN A 251 -8.24 4.62 1.46
CA ASN A 251 -8.61 4.66 2.87
C ASN A 251 -10.12 4.69 3.07
N GLU A 252 -10.87 5.41 2.24
CA GLU A 252 -12.33 5.44 2.27
C GLU A 252 -12.94 4.06 1.97
N LYS A 253 -12.40 3.37 0.96
CA LYS A 253 -12.91 2.05 0.55
C LYS A 253 -12.55 0.92 1.49
N THR A 254 -11.42 1.01 2.20
CA THR A 254 -10.86 -0.12 2.95
C THR A 254 -10.53 0.18 4.41
N GLU A 255 -10.54 1.44 4.84
CA GLU A 255 -10.04 1.86 6.16
C GLU A 255 -8.60 1.37 6.44
N ILE A 256 -7.75 1.31 5.42
CA ILE A 256 -6.41 0.71 5.51
C ILE A 256 -5.52 1.42 6.53
N GLN A 257 -5.66 2.74 6.68
CA GLN A 257 -4.87 3.53 7.63
C GLN A 257 -5.15 3.16 9.10
N ARG A 258 -6.28 2.54 9.40
CA ARG A 258 -6.71 2.27 10.77
C ARG A 258 -6.46 0.83 11.17
N ALA A 259 -5.26 0.54 11.67
CA ALA A 259 -4.83 -0.79 12.12
C ALA A 259 -4.91 -0.99 13.65
N SER A 260 -5.72 -0.21 14.36
CA SER A 260 -5.77 -0.20 15.84
C SER A 260 -6.28 -1.50 16.49
N LYS A 261 -6.96 -2.36 15.73
CA LYS A 261 -7.45 -3.66 16.21
C LYS A 261 -6.48 -4.82 15.97
N VAL A 262 -5.42 -4.59 15.22
CA VAL A 262 -4.38 -5.60 14.97
C VAL A 262 -3.58 -5.89 16.25
N ARG A 263 -3.09 -7.11 16.41
CA ARG A 263 -2.37 -7.55 17.62
C ARG A 263 -1.00 -8.17 17.35
N ALA A 264 -0.69 -8.52 16.11
CA ALA A 264 0.56 -9.20 15.75
C ALA A 264 1.01 -8.79 14.34
N THR A 265 2.28 -9.03 14.02
CA THR A 265 2.92 -8.73 12.73
C THR A 265 2.17 -9.35 11.56
N LYS A 266 1.91 -10.65 11.60
CA LYS A 266 1.15 -11.34 10.56
C LYS A 266 -0.23 -10.73 10.34
N GLY A 267 -0.93 -10.36 11.44
CA GLY A 267 -2.21 -9.67 11.37
C GLY A 267 -2.11 -8.28 10.74
N LEU A 268 -1.00 -7.56 10.95
CA LEU A 268 -0.76 -6.25 10.34
C LEU A 268 -0.49 -6.37 8.84
N LEU A 269 0.26 -7.38 8.42
CA LEU A 269 0.50 -7.66 7.01
C LEU A 269 -0.80 -8.07 6.28
N VAL A 270 -1.63 -8.94 6.90
CA VAL A 270 -2.97 -9.29 6.37
C VAL A 270 -3.86 -8.05 6.29
N HIS A 271 -3.87 -7.21 7.34
CA HIS A 271 -4.62 -5.95 7.31
C HIS A 271 -4.22 -5.09 6.12
N THR A 272 -2.93 -4.97 5.85
CA THR A 272 -2.43 -4.10 4.78
C THR A 272 -2.62 -4.73 3.41
N PHE A 273 -2.03 -5.91 3.17
CA PHE A 273 -2.06 -6.53 1.84
C PHE A 273 -3.45 -7.09 1.49
N GLY A 274 -4.21 -7.59 2.48
CA GLY A 274 -5.58 -8.03 2.26
C GLY A 274 -6.49 -6.87 1.83
N LYS A 275 -6.35 -5.71 2.45
CA LYS A 275 -7.10 -4.50 2.06
C LYS A 275 -6.65 -3.93 0.72
N LEU A 276 -5.36 -3.99 0.42
CA LEU A 276 -4.85 -3.65 -0.91
C LEU A 276 -5.42 -4.57 -2.00
N ALA A 277 -5.49 -5.89 -1.74
CA ALA A 277 -6.10 -6.83 -2.67
C ALA A 277 -7.59 -6.52 -2.91
N ILE A 278 -8.35 -6.20 -1.85
CA ILE A 278 -9.75 -5.77 -1.96
C ILE A 278 -9.86 -4.47 -2.79
N ALA A 279 -8.98 -3.50 -2.54
CA ALA A 279 -8.96 -2.25 -3.30
C ALA A 279 -8.66 -2.48 -4.79
N LEU A 280 -7.68 -3.34 -5.11
CA LEU A 280 -7.35 -3.68 -6.50
C LEU A 280 -8.51 -4.37 -7.21
N LEU A 281 -9.23 -5.27 -6.54
CA LEU A 281 -10.46 -5.85 -7.08
C LEU A 281 -11.51 -4.78 -7.38
N THR A 282 -11.66 -3.80 -6.49
CA THR A 282 -12.59 -2.69 -6.67
C THR A 282 -12.14 -1.76 -7.80
N PHE A 283 -10.84 -1.57 -7.96
CA PHE A 283 -10.25 -0.68 -8.95
C PHE A 283 -10.43 -1.17 -10.39
N VAL A 284 -10.41 -2.49 -10.61
CA VAL A 284 -10.47 -3.11 -11.94
C VAL A 284 -11.89 -3.26 -12.47
N ASN A 285 -12.86 -3.31 -11.57
CA ASN A 285 -14.28 -3.48 -11.95
C ASN A 285 -15.01 -2.12 -12.19
N PHE A 286 -14.25 -1.06 -12.55
CA PHE A 286 -14.76 0.23 -12.96
C PHE A 286 -14.33 0.59 -14.37
#